data_9fc41a82b4623369144dce9e7f1b8ed3
#
_entry.id   9fc41a82b4623369144dce9e7f1b8ed3
#
_cell.length_a   1.000
_cell.length_b   1.000
_cell.length_c   1.000
_cell.angle_alpha   90.00
_cell.angle_beta   90.00
_cell.angle_gamma   90.00
#
_symmetry.space_group_name_H-M   'P 1'
#
loop_
_entity.id
_entity.type
_entity.pdbx_description
1 polymer ?
#
loop_
_entity_poly.entity_id
_entity_poly.type
_entity_poly.pdbx_seq_one_letter_code
_entity_poly.pdbx_strand_id
1 'polypeptide(L)'
;MSQITIQCRLIASKPTRQQLWTLMAERNTPLINELLAQISQHPDFDTWRQQAKLKAGIIKQLCQPLKTDPRFSGQPGRFYTSAIALVEYIYKSWLKIQQRLQRKLEGQTRWLEMLRSDEELVQMSNCTIEVIRAKAVEILTPLASGNASTQPTKDKSKKHKKPQASNSNRSVSKTLFEAYDNTEDILTKSALCYLLKNGCKISDKEEDPEKFAKRRRKTEIKIERLTEQIASRIPKGRDLMGDQWLDT
;
A
#
# COMPACT_ATOMS: atom_id res chain seq x y z
N MET A 1 -16.49 -2.73 -10.75
CA MET A 1 -17.43 -1.61 -10.93
C MET A 1 -16.62 -0.34 -11.11
N SER A 2 -16.79 0.36 -12.23
CA SER A 2 -16.18 1.67 -12.48
C SER A 2 -17.07 2.73 -11.83
N GLN A 3 -16.50 3.59 -10.98
CA GLN A 3 -17.20 4.76 -10.44
C GLN A 3 -17.08 5.91 -11.43
N ILE A 4 -18.22 6.50 -11.79
CA ILE A 4 -18.28 7.72 -12.61
C ILE A 4 -18.60 8.87 -11.66
N THR A 5 -17.74 9.86 -11.62
CA THR A 5 -17.99 11.10 -10.88
C THR A 5 -18.69 12.10 -11.81
N ILE A 6 -19.90 12.50 -11.46
CA ILE A 6 -20.65 13.52 -12.19
C ILE A 6 -20.57 14.83 -11.39
N GLN A 7 -20.06 15.88 -12.01
CA GLN A 7 -20.10 17.23 -11.44
C GLN A 7 -21.38 17.92 -11.88
N CYS A 8 -22.20 18.34 -10.91
CA CYS A 8 -23.43 19.09 -11.16
C CYS A 8 -23.30 20.48 -10.54
N ARG A 9 -23.76 21.49 -11.28
CA ARG A 9 -23.90 22.87 -10.76
C ARG A 9 -25.22 22.99 -10.01
N LEU A 10 -25.17 23.41 -8.75
CA LEU A 10 -26.38 23.71 -7.97
C LEU A 10 -27.04 25.00 -8.51
N ILE A 11 -28.23 24.86 -9.06
CA ILE A 11 -29.08 26.00 -9.50
C ILE A 11 -29.95 26.38 -8.31
N ALA A 12 -29.53 27.37 -7.56
CA ALA A 12 -30.27 27.92 -6.43
C ALA A 12 -30.07 29.43 -6.33
N SER A 13 -30.98 30.12 -5.66
CA SER A 13 -30.86 31.55 -5.38
C SER A 13 -29.59 31.83 -4.54
N LYS A 14 -29.06 33.05 -4.68
CA LYS A 14 -27.87 33.46 -3.89
C LYS A 14 -28.09 33.30 -2.38
N PRO A 15 -29.21 33.69 -1.77
CA PRO A 15 -29.51 33.51 -0.36
C PRO A 15 -29.47 32.01 0.04
N THR A 16 -30.11 31.16 -0.77
CA THR A 16 -30.13 29.69 -0.48
C THR A 16 -28.73 29.08 -0.51
N ARG A 17 -27.91 29.47 -1.50
CA ARG A 17 -26.52 29.02 -1.56
C ARG A 17 -25.70 29.45 -0.35
N GLN A 18 -25.92 30.71 0.09
CA GLN A 18 -25.25 31.25 1.25
C GLN A 18 -25.66 30.55 2.55
N GLN A 19 -26.94 30.26 2.74
CA GLN A 19 -27.43 29.48 3.89
C GLN A 19 -26.87 28.06 3.91
N LEU A 20 -26.84 27.39 2.76
CA LEU A 20 -26.25 26.07 2.66
C LEU A 20 -24.74 26.08 2.96
N TRP A 21 -24.05 27.12 2.45
CA TRP A 21 -22.63 27.28 2.73
C TRP A 21 -22.36 27.47 4.22
N THR A 22 -23.07 28.37 4.87
CA THR A 22 -22.95 28.61 6.32
C THR A 22 -23.21 27.33 7.12
N LEU A 23 -24.26 26.58 6.77
CA LEU A 23 -24.56 25.31 7.41
C LEU A 23 -23.42 24.30 7.24
N MET A 24 -22.86 24.20 6.05
CA MET A 24 -21.76 23.27 5.74
C MET A 24 -20.45 23.70 6.41
N ALA A 25 -20.10 24.97 6.32
CA ALA A 25 -18.83 25.48 6.82
C ALA A 25 -18.79 25.57 8.37
N GLU A 26 -19.87 26.05 8.98
CA GLU A 26 -19.88 26.34 10.43
C GLU A 26 -20.33 25.16 11.29
N ARG A 27 -21.07 24.20 10.73
CA ARG A 27 -21.63 23.09 11.54
C ARG A 27 -21.28 21.70 11.03
N ASN A 28 -21.48 21.42 9.74
CA ASN A 28 -21.33 20.08 9.21
C ASN A 28 -19.85 19.67 9.06
N THR A 29 -19.02 20.54 8.48
CA THR A 29 -17.59 20.28 8.36
C THR A 29 -16.88 20.20 9.72
N PRO A 30 -17.13 21.09 10.69
CA PRO A 30 -16.63 20.94 12.05
C PRO A 30 -17.07 19.63 12.72
N LEU A 31 -18.31 19.18 12.52
CA LEU A 31 -18.77 17.87 12.99
C LEU A 31 -17.97 16.71 12.38
N ILE A 32 -17.71 16.76 11.08
CA ILE A 32 -16.87 15.75 10.40
C ILE A 32 -15.46 15.77 10.98
N ASN A 33 -14.87 16.96 11.16
CA ASN A 33 -13.53 17.12 11.71
C ASN A 33 -13.44 16.56 13.14
N GLU A 34 -14.43 16.84 13.98
CA GLU A 34 -14.53 16.32 15.33
C GLU A 34 -14.60 14.78 15.34
N LEU A 35 -15.45 14.21 14.51
CA LEU A 35 -15.54 12.74 14.37
C LEU A 35 -14.22 12.12 13.88
N LEU A 36 -13.53 12.76 12.95
CA LEU A 36 -12.20 12.30 12.50
C LEU A 36 -11.19 12.33 13.65
N ALA A 37 -11.19 13.40 14.46
CA ALA A 37 -10.31 13.55 15.61
C ALA A 37 -10.63 12.51 16.70
N GLN A 38 -11.89 12.30 17.06
CA GLN A 38 -12.32 11.34 18.07
C GLN A 38 -11.94 9.90 17.70
N ILE A 39 -12.02 9.54 16.42
CA ILE A 39 -11.61 8.21 15.97
C ILE A 39 -10.09 8.06 16.10
N SER A 40 -9.30 9.06 15.67
CA SER A 40 -7.85 9.00 15.74
C SER A 40 -7.30 8.99 17.17
N GLN A 41 -8.05 9.52 18.12
CA GLN A 41 -7.73 9.56 19.56
C GLN A 41 -8.34 8.39 20.34
N HIS A 42 -9.13 7.53 19.69
CA HIS A 42 -9.80 6.42 20.37
C HIS A 42 -8.79 5.38 20.87
N PRO A 43 -8.96 4.83 22.10
CA PRO A 43 -8.04 3.84 22.67
C PRO A 43 -7.80 2.62 21.75
N ASP A 44 -8.81 2.17 21.04
CA ASP A 44 -8.74 1.02 20.15
C ASP A 44 -8.21 1.37 18.74
N PHE A 45 -7.77 2.61 18.49
CA PHE A 45 -7.40 3.05 17.14
C PHE A 45 -6.30 2.20 16.52
N ASP A 46 -5.26 1.88 17.28
CA ASP A 46 -4.14 1.05 16.80
C ASP A 46 -4.58 -0.38 16.50
N THR A 47 -5.51 -0.93 17.27
CA THR A 47 -6.11 -2.25 17.00
C THR A 47 -6.86 -2.23 15.66
N TRP A 48 -7.67 -1.19 15.41
CA TRP A 48 -8.39 -1.05 14.13
C TRP A 48 -7.43 -0.86 12.96
N ARG A 49 -6.33 -0.15 13.17
CA ARG A 49 -5.28 0.05 12.16
C ARG A 49 -4.61 -1.28 11.80
N GLN A 50 -4.26 -2.11 12.78
CA GLN A 50 -3.69 -3.44 12.56
C GLN A 50 -4.65 -4.37 11.84
N GLN A 51 -5.93 -4.39 12.25
CA GLN A 51 -6.98 -5.19 11.63
C GLN A 51 -7.45 -4.63 10.27
N ALA A 52 -7.02 -3.42 9.90
CA ALA A 52 -7.49 -2.67 8.73
C ALA A 52 -9.03 -2.52 8.67
N LYS A 53 -9.67 -2.44 9.84
CA LYS A 53 -11.13 -2.37 9.95
C LYS A 53 -11.56 -1.63 11.21
N LEU A 54 -12.48 -0.66 11.05
CA LEU A 54 -13.16 -0.02 12.19
C LEU A 54 -14.22 -0.97 12.80
N LYS A 55 -14.47 -0.80 14.08
CA LYS A 55 -15.60 -1.45 14.76
C LYS A 55 -16.91 -0.96 14.15
N ALA A 56 -17.80 -1.90 13.85
CA ALA A 56 -19.10 -1.57 13.26
C ALA A 56 -19.90 -0.65 14.21
N GLY A 57 -20.47 0.43 13.64
CA GLY A 57 -21.29 1.37 14.37
C GLY A 57 -20.55 2.34 15.30
N ILE A 58 -19.22 2.27 15.44
CA ILE A 58 -18.46 3.16 16.34
C ILE A 58 -18.68 4.64 16.01
N ILE A 59 -18.68 5.01 14.72
CA ILE A 59 -18.87 6.39 14.30
C ILE A 59 -20.26 6.90 14.68
N LYS A 60 -21.27 6.04 14.59
CA LYS A 60 -22.63 6.37 15.01
C LYS A 60 -22.69 6.57 16.54
N GLN A 61 -21.96 5.76 17.30
CA GLN A 61 -21.87 5.93 18.76
C GLN A 61 -21.18 7.25 19.13
N LEU A 62 -20.05 7.57 18.50
CA LEU A 62 -19.35 8.83 18.73
C LEU A 62 -20.17 10.07 18.29
N CYS A 63 -20.99 9.94 17.26
CA CYS A 63 -21.84 11.03 16.78
C CYS A 63 -23.06 11.32 17.69
N GLN A 64 -23.51 10.38 18.54
CA GLN A 64 -24.70 10.59 19.36
C GLN A 64 -24.58 11.78 20.33
N PRO A 65 -23.54 11.90 21.16
CA PRO A 65 -23.37 13.05 22.05
C PRO A 65 -23.18 14.36 21.28
N LEU A 66 -22.58 14.32 20.08
CA LEU A 66 -22.36 15.52 19.26
C LEU A 66 -23.64 16.12 18.69
N LYS A 67 -24.75 15.38 18.61
CA LYS A 67 -26.04 15.91 18.14
C LYS A 67 -26.65 16.91 19.12
N THR A 68 -26.32 16.80 20.40
CA THR A 68 -26.81 17.71 21.47
C THR A 68 -25.79 18.81 21.77
N ASP A 69 -24.57 18.71 21.24
CA ASP A 69 -23.54 19.74 21.39
C ASP A 69 -23.96 21.03 20.67
N PRO A 70 -23.96 22.21 21.34
CA PRO A 70 -24.34 23.49 20.72
C PRO A 70 -23.58 23.83 19.44
N ARG A 71 -22.34 23.38 19.28
CA ARG A 71 -21.51 23.57 18.09
C ARG A 71 -22.10 22.90 16.86
N PHE A 72 -22.78 21.77 17.02
CA PHE A 72 -23.24 20.92 15.93
C PHE A 72 -24.76 20.71 15.91
N SER A 73 -25.47 21.17 16.93
CA SER A 73 -26.94 21.03 17.03
C SER A 73 -27.69 21.86 15.97
N GLY A 74 -28.96 21.54 15.77
CA GLY A 74 -29.83 22.28 14.83
C GLY A 74 -29.61 21.98 13.35
N GLN A 75 -28.79 20.97 13.01
CA GLN A 75 -28.68 20.47 11.67
C GLN A 75 -29.84 19.51 11.31
N PRO A 76 -30.29 19.45 10.05
CA PRO A 76 -31.20 18.42 9.59
C PRO A 76 -30.62 17.01 9.82
N GLY A 77 -31.43 16.03 10.21
CA GLY A 77 -31.00 14.68 10.54
C GLY A 77 -30.16 13.99 9.44
N ARG A 78 -30.42 14.33 8.16
CA ARG A 78 -29.66 13.83 7.01
C ARG A 78 -28.19 14.27 7.02
N PHE A 79 -27.86 15.44 7.59
CA PHE A 79 -26.48 15.92 7.65
C PHE A 79 -25.64 15.06 8.60
N TYR A 80 -26.20 14.67 9.76
CA TYR A 80 -25.51 13.73 10.67
C TYR A 80 -25.28 12.36 10.01
N THR A 81 -26.28 11.86 9.30
CA THR A 81 -26.16 10.58 8.58
C THR A 81 -25.09 10.66 7.49
N SER A 82 -25.06 11.77 6.74
CA SER A 82 -24.07 12.03 5.70
C SER A 82 -22.66 12.17 6.28
N ALA A 83 -22.51 12.90 7.40
CA ALA A 83 -21.23 13.04 8.10
C ALA A 83 -20.68 11.68 8.57
N ILE A 84 -21.55 10.85 9.17
CA ILE A 84 -21.16 9.48 9.59
C ILE A 84 -20.71 8.66 8.38
N ALA A 85 -21.48 8.66 7.30
CA ALA A 85 -21.13 7.91 6.08
C ALA A 85 -19.83 8.39 5.44
N LEU A 86 -19.60 9.71 5.43
CA LEU A 86 -18.38 10.31 4.88
C LEU A 86 -17.14 9.91 5.71
N VAL A 87 -17.23 10.01 7.04
CA VAL A 87 -16.15 9.62 7.94
C VAL A 87 -15.86 8.13 7.82
N GLU A 88 -16.89 7.29 7.72
CA GLU A 88 -16.74 5.85 7.49
C GLU A 88 -16.01 5.56 6.18
N TYR A 89 -16.38 6.25 5.10
CA TYR A 89 -15.74 6.13 3.80
C TYR A 89 -14.26 6.55 3.84
N ILE A 90 -13.96 7.68 4.49
CA ILE A 90 -12.59 8.20 4.64
C ILE A 90 -11.72 7.17 5.37
N TYR A 91 -12.15 6.68 6.53
CA TYR A 91 -11.38 5.70 7.29
C TYR A 91 -11.27 4.35 6.59
N LYS A 92 -12.34 3.87 5.96
CA LYS A 92 -12.31 2.64 5.17
C LYS A 92 -11.32 2.71 4.01
N SER A 93 -11.26 3.84 3.33
CA SER A 93 -10.29 4.08 2.26
C SER A 93 -8.86 4.20 2.81
N TRP A 94 -8.68 4.95 3.88
CA TRP A 94 -7.39 5.13 4.53
C TRP A 94 -6.81 3.81 5.06
N LEU A 95 -7.61 3.00 5.76
CA LEU A 95 -7.18 1.69 6.26
C LEU A 95 -6.72 0.76 5.14
N LYS A 96 -7.39 0.77 3.99
CA LYS A 96 -6.94 0.02 2.81
C LYS A 96 -5.60 0.51 2.26
N ILE A 97 -5.38 1.84 2.26
CA ILE A 97 -4.11 2.42 1.86
C ILE A 97 -3.01 2.03 2.85
N GLN A 98 -3.27 2.11 4.16
CA GLN A 98 -2.33 1.70 5.20
C GLN A 98 -1.94 0.23 5.04
N GLN A 99 -2.90 -0.67 4.87
CA GLN A 99 -2.63 -2.09 4.64
C GLN A 99 -1.76 -2.32 3.39
N ARG A 100 -2.03 -1.57 2.31
CA ARG A 100 -1.21 -1.64 1.10
C ARG A 100 0.22 -1.13 1.31
N LEU A 101 0.39 -0.05 2.08
CA LEU A 101 1.71 0.49 2.42
C LEU A 101 2.48 -0.48 3.32
N GLN A 102 1.80 -1.07 4.31
CA GLN A 102 2.38 -2.07 5.21
C GLN A 102 2.90 -3.29 4.42
N ARG A 103 2.10 -3.87 3.54
CA ARG A 103 2.54 -4.97 2.67
C ARG A 103 3.73 -4.60 1.76
N LYS A 104 3.79 -3.33 1.30
CA LYS A 104 4.94 -2.85 0.54
C LYS A 104 6.18 -2.73 1.41
N LEU A 105 6.03 -2.24 2.64
CA LEU A 105 7.12 -2.13 3.61
C LEU A 105 7.68 -3.52 3.91
N GLU A 106 6.84 -4.47 4.29
CA GLU A 106 7.21 -5.87 4.54
C GLU A 106 7.97 -6.48 3.36
N GLY A 107 7.45 -6.28 2.15
CA GLY A 107 8.10 -6.78 0.93
C GLY A 107 9.46 -6.13 0.65
N GLN A 108 9.64 -4.82 0.95
CA GLN A 108 10.94 -4.16 0.79
C GLN A 108 11.94 -4.56 1.87
N THR A 109 11.49 -4.72 3.12
CA THR A 109 12.32 -5.18 4.25
C THR A 109 12.82 -6.59 3.97
N ARG A 110 11.91 -7.51 3.61
CA ARG A 110 12.29 -8.88 3.22
C ARG A 110 13.25 -8.90 2.03
N TRP A 111 13.04 -8.04 1.04
CA TRP A 111 13.97 -7.90 -0.08
C TRP A 111 15.35 -7.44 0.38
N LEU A 112 15.44 -6.47 1.29
CA LEU A 112 16.70 -5.97 1.83
C LEU A 112 17.47 -7.06 2.60
N GLU A 113 16.77 -7.91 3.35
CA GLU A 113 17.35 -9.05 4.07
C GLU A 113 17.98 -10.07 3.13
N MET A 114 17.38 -10.28 1.97
CA MET A 114 17.88 -11.21 0.95
C MET A 114 18.92 -10.60 0.02
N LEU A 115 19.03 -9.26 -0.02
CA LEU A 115 19.97 -8.54 -0.87
C LEU A 115 21.38 -8.59 -0.23
N ARG A 116 22.14 -9.62 -0.57
CA ARG A 116 23.50 -9.86 -0.11
C ARG A 116 24.51 -9.62 -1.24
N SER A 117 25.70 -9.10 -0.92
CA SER A 117 26.82 -9.05 -1.86
C SER A 117 27.37 -10.46 -2.14
N ASP A 118 28.19 -10.61 -3.16
CA ASP A 118 28.85 -11.89 -3.43
C ASP A 118 29.77 -12.29 -2.28
N GLU A 119 30.47 -11.33 -1.67
CA GLU A 119 31.29 -11.55 -0.47
C GLU A 119 30.45 -11.99 0.74
N GLU A 120 29.33 -11.32 1.01
CA GLU A 120 28.40 -11.70 2.09
C GLU A 120 27.83 -13.10 1.88
N LEU A 121 27.55 -13.50 0.63
CA LEU A 121 27.06 -14.85 0.30
C LEU A 121 28.12 -15.93 0.54
N VAL A 122 29.38 -15.65 0.14
CA VAL A 122 30.53 -16.53 0.39
C VAL A 122 30.75 -16.68 1.89
N GLN A 123 30.76 -15.60 2.67
CA GLN A 123 30.90 -15.64 4.12
C GLN A 123 29.77 -16.43 4.81
N MET A 124 28.52 -16.22 4.36
CA MET A 124 27.35 -16.88 4.95
C MET A 124 27.34 -18.38 4.68
N SER A 125 27.71 -18.82 3.48
CA SER A 125 27.70 -20.23 3.10
C SER A 125 29.00 -20.97 3.42
N ASN A 126 30.05 -20.23 3.71
CA ASN A 126 31.42 -20.75 3.84
C ASN A 126 31.89 -21.58 2.61
N CYS A 127 31.38 -21.16 1.41
CA CYS A 127 31.66 -21.78 0.12
C CYS A 127 32.15 -20.73 -0.87
N THR A 128 32.80 -21.14 -1.96
CA THR A 128 33.20 -20.22 -3.02
C THR A 128 32.01 -19.79 -3.85
N ILE A 129 32.14 -18.68 -4.56
CA ILE A 129 31.03 -18.15 -5.41
C ILE A 129 30.67 -19.12 -6.53
N GLU A 130 31.64 -19.91 -7.02
CA GLU A 130 31.43 -20.93 -8.07
C GLU A 130 30.50 -22.03 -7.56
N VAL A 131 30.65 -22.47 -6.31
CA VAL A 131 29.79 -23.48 -5.68
C VAL A 131 28.36 -22.92 -5.52
N ILE A 132 28.23 -21.65 -5.11
CA ILE A 132 26.93 -20.98 -5.02
C ILE A 132 26.26 -20.89 -6.41
N ARG A 133 27.02 -20.54 -7.45
CA ARG A 133 26.53 -20.49 -8.84
C ARG A 133 26.12 -21.88 -9.33
N ALA A 134 26.91 -22.92 -9.07
CA ALA A 134 26.56 -24.30 -9.44
C ALA A 134 25.23 -24.73 -8.78
N LYS A 135 25.05 -24.43 -7.49
CA LYS A 135 23.79 -24.68 -6.78
C LYS A 135 22.63 -23.86 -7.35
N ALA A 136 22.87 -22.63 -7.76
CA ALA A 136 21.88 -21.79 -8.43
C ALA A 136 21.43 -22.38 -9.77
N VAL A 137 22.33 -22.96 -10.58
CA VAL A 137 22.00 -23.70 -11.82
C VAL A 137 21.07 -24.87 -11.50
N GLU A 138 21.43 -25.68 -10.51
CA GLU A 138 20.64 -26.83 -10.05
C GLU A 138 19.20 -26.42 -9.70
N ILE A 139 19.01 -25.30 -8.99
CA ILE A 139 17.71 -24.78 -8.59
C ILE A 139 16.90 -24.26 -9.81
N LEU A 140 17.55 -23.62 -10.81
CA LEU A 140 16.86 -23.07 -11.96
C LEU A 140 16.45 -24.13 -12.99
N THR A 141 17.20 -25.21 -13.12
CA THR A 141 16.97 -26.25 -14.15
C THR A 141 15.54 -26.82 -14.10
N PRO A 142 14.99 -27.28 -12.96
CA PRO A 142 13.63 -27.79 -12.90
C PRO A 142 12.57 -26.71 -13.13
N LEU A 143 12.83 -25.45 -12.72
CA LEU A 143 11.92 -24.34 -12.90
C LEU A 143 11.80 -23.88 -14.37
N ALA A 144 12.88 -24.03 -15.15
CA ALA A 144 12.88 -23.77 -16.58
C ALA A 144 12.14 -24.86 -17.37
N SER A 145 12.26 -26.13 -16.95
CA SER A 145 11.60 -27.28 -17.60
C SER A 145 10.10 -27.36 -17.34
N GLY A 146 9.62 -26.87 -16.19
CA GLY A 146 8.20 -26.88 -15.80
C GLY A 146 7.30 -25.89 -16.56
N ASN A 147 7.86 -24.91 -17.27
CA ASN A 147 7.10 -23.92 -18.03
C ASN A 147 6.84 -24.30 -19.51
N ALA A 148 7.20 -25.51 -19.95
CA ALA A 148 7.07 -25.95 -21.34
C ALA A 148 5.73 -26.62 -21.69
N SER A 149 4.78 -26.78 -20.77
CA SER A 149 3.51 -27.49 -20.99
C SER A 149 2.28 -26.63 -20.76
N THR A 150 2.11 -25.57 -21.52
CA THR A 150 0.78 -24.97 -21.78
C THR A 150 0.70 -24.59 -23.25
N GLN A 151 0.02 -25.46 -24.03
CA GLN A 151 -0.30 -25.18 -25.44
C GLN A 151 -1.22 -23.95 -25.53
N PRO A 152 -1.06 -23.11 -26.57
CA PRO A 152 -1.91 -21.95 -26.77
C PRO A 152 -3.24 -22.39 -27.41
N THR A 153 -4.31 -22.37 -26.66
CA THR A 153 -5.66 -22.32 -27.24
C THR A 153 -5.84 -20.96 -27.92
N LYS A 154 -6.02 -21.02 -29.24
CA LYS A 154 -6.34 -19.88 -30.10
C LYS A 154 -7.77 -19.40 -29.77
N ASP A 155 -7.89 -18.24 -29.12
CA ASP A 155 -9.11 -17.47 -29.19
C ASP A 155 -8.80 -16.02 -29.58
N LYS A 156 -9.40 -15.65 -30.73
CA LYS A 156 -9.23 -14.36 -31.39
C LYS A 156 -10.16 -13.33 -30.77
N SER A 157 -9.66 -12.39 -29.98
CA SER A 157 -10.29 -11.07 -29.89
C SER A 157 -9.23 -9.97 -29.65
N LYS A 158 -9.16 -9.08 -30.66
CA LYS A 158 -8.27 -7.93 -30.72
C LYS A 158 -8.63 -6.90 -29.64
N LYS A 159 -7.70 -6.61 -28.70
CA LYS A 159 -7.61 -5.29 -28.06
C LYS A 159 -6.14 -4.98 -27.78
N HIS A 160 -5.69 -3.81 -28.21
CA HIS A 160 -4.35 -3.28 -28.02
C HIS A 160 -3.91 -3.35 -26.57
N LYS A 161 -2.98 -4.23 -26.23
CA LYS A 161 -2.21 -4.22 -24.98
C LYS A 161 -0.74 -4.08 -25.33
N LYS A 162 -0.07 -3.11 -24.66
CA LYS A 162 1.38 -2.96 -24.64
C LYS A 162 2.05 -4.30 -24.33
N PRO A 163 3.24 -4.60 -24.88
CA PRO A 163 3.91 -5.89 -24.69
C PRO A 163 4.27 -6.06 -23.21
N GLN A 164 3.60 -6.99 -22.53
CA GLN A 164 3.94 -7.43 -21.17
C GLN A 164 5.02 -8.53 -21.26
N ALA A 165 6.28 -8.11 -21.33
CA ALA A 165 7.43 -8.99 -21.17
C ALA A 165 7.75 -9.22 -19.67
N SER A 166 6.84 -9.75 -18.87
CA SER A 166 7.13 -9.92 -17.43
C SER A 166 6.37 -11.00 -16.66
N ASN A 167 5.45 -11.75 -17.28
CA ASN A 167 4.64 -12.69 -16.48
C ASN A 167 5.40 -13.97 -16.07
N SER A 168 6.31 -14.49 -16.88
CA SER A 168 7.09 -15.69 -16.55
C SER A 168 8.09 -15.44 -15.39
N ASN A 169 8.81 -14.32 -15.41
CA ASN A 169 9.79 -13.99 -14.38
C ASN A 169 9.14 -13.71 -13.01
N ARG A 170 7.90 -13.20 -12.98
CA ARG A 170 7.16 -13.00 -11.71
C ARG A 170 6.76 -14.32 -11.06
N SER A 171 6.42 -15.33 -11.85
CA SER A 171 6.11 -16.67 -11.34
C SER A 171 7.36 -17.31 -10.75
N VAL A 172 8.50 -17.30 -11.47
CA VAL A 172 9.77 -17.85 -10.98
C VAL A 172 10.26 -17.14 -9.73
N SER A 173 10.24 -15.80 -9.67
CA SER A 173 10.64 -15.07 -8.47
C SER A 173 9.79 -15.45 -7.25
N LYS A 174 8.49 -15.63 -7.41
CA LYS A 174 7.60 -16.04 -6.31
C LYS A 174 7.99 -17.42 -5.78
N THR A 175 8.22 -18.38 -6.66
CA THR A 175 8.67 -19.73 -6.28
C THR A 175 10.01 -19.70 -5.55
N LEU A 176 10.96 -18.85 -5.99
CA LEU A 176 12.25 -18.68 -5.32
C LEU A 176 12.10 -18.06 -3.92
N PHE A 177 11.19 -17.10 -3.73
CA PHE A 177 10.88 -16.55 -2.41
C PHE A 177 10.28 -17.61 -1.47
N GLU A 178 9.34 -18.42 -1.96
CA GLU A 178 8.73 -19.51 -1.21
C GLU A 178 9.77 -20.60 -0.86
N ALA A 179 10.67 -20.92 -1.80
CA ALA A 179 11.76 -21.85 -1.55
C ALA A 179 12.73 -21.35 -0.47
N TYR A 180 13.03 -20.05 -0.46
CA TYR A 180 13.86 -19.42 0.56
C TYR A 180 13.28 -19.54 1.96
N ASP A 181 11.95 -19.38 2.11
CA ASP A 181 11.28 -19.52 3.40
C ASP A 181 11.25 -20.97 3.91
N ASN A 182 11.17 -21.92 2.99
CA ASN A 182 10.99 -23.34 3.31
C ASN A 182 12.31 -24.11 3.47
N THR A 183 13.46 -23.51 3.13
CA THR A 183 14.75 -24.20 3.28
C THR A 183 15.49 -23.71 4.52
N GLU A 184 16.17 -24.63 5.20
CA GLU A 184 17.08 -24.30 6.31
C GLU A 184 18.56 -24.38 5.86
N ASP A 185 18.83 -25.03 4.73
CA ASP A 185 20.18 -25.19 4.20
C ASP A 185 20.78 -23.85 3.76
N ILE A 186 21.90 -23.50 4.37
CA ILE A 186 22.59 -22.21 4.18
C ILE A 186 23.10 -22.05 2.75
N LEU A 187 23.62 -23.12 2.13
CA LEU A 187 24.10 -23.07 0.76
C LEU A 187 22.93 -22.81 -0.22
N THR A 188 21.81 -23.50 -0.04
CA THR A 188 20.60 -23.29 -0.82
C THR A 188 20.05 -21.88 -0.61
N LYS A 189 20.04 -21.36 0.62
CA LYS A 189 19.64 -19.94 0.88
C LYS A 189 20.55 -18.96 0.15
N SER A 190 21.86 -19.18 0.17
CA SER A 190 22.82 -18.32 -0.52
C SER A 190 22.61 -18.34 -2.04
N ALA A 191 22.36 -19.52 -2.61
CA ALA A 191 22.06 -19.67 -4.03
C ALA A 191 20.73 -18.98 -4.43
N LEU A 192 19.70 -19.06 -3.60
CA LEU A 192 18.44 -18.38 -3.79
C LEU A 192 18.59 -16.85 -3.72
N CYS A 193 19.35 -16.32 -2.75
CA CYS A 193 19.70 -14.91 -2.68
C CYS A 193 20.45 -14.44 -3.93
N TYR A 194 21.43 -15.24 -4.40
CA TYR A 194 22.17 -14.96 -5.63
C TYR A 194 21.23 -14.86 -6.85
N LEU A 195 20.31 -15.82 -7.00
CA LEU A 195 19.33 -15.81 -8.10
C LEU A 195 18.39 -14.62 -8.04
N LEU A 196 17.82 -14.34 -6.87
CA LEU A 196 16.91 -13.21 -6.67
C LEU A 196 17.62 -11.88 -6.93
N LYS A 197 18.86 -11.71 -6.46
CA LYS A 197 19.69 -10.53 -6.70
C LYS A 197 19.91 -10.30 -8.20
N ASN A 198 20.17 -11.34 -8.97
CA ASN A 198 20.48 -11.29 -10.40
C ASN A 198 19.24 -11.41 -11.31
N GLY A 199 18.02 -11.24 -10.75
CA GLY A 199 16.77 -11.29 -11.52
C GLY A 199 16.47 -12.67 -12.11
N CYS A 200 16.74 -13.73 -11.35
CA CYS A 200 16.55 -15.14 -11.70
C CYS A 200 17.43 -15.57 -12.89
N LYS A 201 18.63 -15.00 -12.97
CA LYS A 201 19.64 -15.33 -13.99
C LYS A 201 20.97 -15.63 -13.32
N ILE A 202 21.77 -16.46 -13.99
CA ILE A 202 23.14 -16.71 -13.61
C ILE A 202 24.01 -15.71 -14.36
N SER A 203 24.92 -15.07 -13.66
CA SER A 203 25.86 -14.09 -14.21
C SER A 203 27.28 -14.56 -13.96
N ASP A 204 28.08 -14.65 -14.99
CA ASP A 204 29.53 -14.94 -14.89
C ASP A 204 30.36 -13.68 -14.57
N LYS A 205 29.68 -12.51 -14.55
CA LYS A 205 30.35 -11.23 -14.27
C LYS A 205 30.57 -11.09 -12.77
N GLU A 206 31.70 -10.54 -12.41
CA GLU A 206 31.97 -10.09 -11.04
C GLU A 206 31.01 -8.96 -10.64
N GLU A 207 30.64 -8.95 -9.38
CA GLU A 207 29.80 -7.91 -8.82
C GLU A 207 30.58 -6.58 -8.70
N ASP A 208 29.97 -5.51 -9.16
CA ASP A 208 30.47 -4.14 -8.95
C ASP A 208 30.02 -3.66 -7.56
N PRO A 209 30.94 -3.47 -6.60
CA PRO A 209 30.60 -3.14 -5.22
C PRO A 209 29.85 -1.79 -5.12
N GLU A 210 30.24 -0.81 -5.95
CA GLU A 210 29.57 0.50 -5.93
C GLU A 210 28.12 0.44 -6.41
N LYS A 211 27.87 -0.34 -7.47
CA LYS A 211 26.50 -0.54 -7.98
C LYS A 211 25.65 -1.29 -6.98
N PHE A 212 26.21 -2.30 -6.32
CA PHE A 212 25.54 -3.04 -5.26
C PHE A 212 25.19 -2.11 -4.08
N ALA A 213 26.15 -1.34 -3.56
CA ALA A 213 25.94 -0.39 -2.47
C ALA A 213 24.86 0.65 -2.82
N LYS A 214 24.88 1.21 -4.04
CA LYS A 214 23.84 2.13 -4.52
C LYS A 214 22.46 1.47 -4.58
N ARG A 215 22.38 0.19 -4.98
CA ARG A 215 21.11 -0.58 -5.02
C ARG A 215 20.58 -0.82 -3.62
N ARG A 216 21.43 -1.22 -2.68
CA ARG A 216 21.09 -1.43 -1.26
C ARG A 216 20.58 -0.12 -0.64
N ARG A 217 21.31 0.98 -0.79
CA ARG A 217 20.92 2.28 -0.29
C ARG A 217 19.59 2.78 -0.84
N LYS A 218 19.31 2.55 -2.14
CA LYS A 218 17.99 2.85 -2.73
C LYS A 218 16.85 2.08 -2.07
N THR A 219 17.09 0.84 -1.65
CA THR A 219 16.08 0.02 -0.97
C THR A 219 15.85 0.52 0.46
N GLU A 220 16.91 0.86 1.18
CA GLU A 220 16.85 1.45 2.52
C GLU A 220 16.05 2.76 2.52
N ILE A 221 16.36 3.69 1.60
CA ILE A 221 15.61 4.94 1.44
C ILE A 221 14.12 4.68 1.15
N LYS A 222 13.78 3.64 0.38
CA LYS A 222 12.37 3.28 0.14
C LYS A 222 11.68 2.79 1.42
N ILE A 223 12.38 2.02 2.24
CA ILE A 223 11.88 1.53 3.52
C ILE A 223 11.65 2.72 4.45
N GLU A 224 12.62 3.61 4.62
CA GLU A 224 12.52 4.84 5.40
C GLU A 224 11.29 5.66 5.00
N ARG A 225 11.14 5.96 3.69
CA ARG A 225 10.00 6.71 3.16
C ARG A 225 8.65 6.01 3.38
N LEU A 226 8.58 4.69 3.26
CA LEU A 226 7.35 3.94 3.52
C LEU A 226 6.98 4.00 5.01
N THR A 227 7.96 3.86 5.89
CA THR A 227 7.78 3.96 7.34
C THR A 227 7.25 5.33 7.74
N GLU A 228 7.86 6.42 7.21
CA GLU A 228 7.38 7.78 7.42
C GLU A 228 5.95 7.99 6.88
N GLN A 229 5.65 7.48 5.69
CA GLN A 229 4.31 7.58 5.11
C GLN A 229 3.26 6.86 5.95
N ILE A 230 3.60 5.70 6.51
CA ILE A 230 2.72 4.95 7.39
C ILE A 230 2.48 5.73 8.70
N ALA A 231 3.52 6.34 9.25
CA ALA A 231 3.43 7.09 10.51
C ALA A 231 2.66 8.41 10.36
N SER A 232 2.93 9.18 9.28
CA SER A 232 2.45 10.56 9.13
C SER A 232 1.05 10.70 8.53
N ARG A 233 0.55 9.70 7.81
CA ARG A 233 -0.73 9.79 7.08
C ARG A 233 -1.90 9.33 7.94
N ILE A 234 -2.43 10.25 8.73
CA ILE A 234 -3.70 10.09 9.46
C ILE A 234 -4.75 10.98 8.76
N PRO A 235 -6.02 10.54 8.63
CA PRO A 235 -7.08 11.39 8.10
C PRO A 235 -7.21 12.68 8.90
N LYS A 236 -7.11 13.81 8.22
CA LYS A 236 -7.24 15.14 8.81
C LYS A 236 -8.53 15.79 8.34
N GLY A 237 -9.09 16.63 9.18
CA GLY A 237 -10.21 17.47 8.84
C GLY A 237 -9.84 18.56 7.82
N ARG A 238 -10.85 19.28 7.36
CA ARG A 238 -10.72 20.41 6.44
C ARG A 238 -11.27 21.67 7.11
N ASP A 239 -10.60 22.79 6.92
CA ASP A 239 -11.11 24.10 7.30
C ASP A 239 -11.66 24.81 6.06
N LEU A 240 -12.99 24.88 5.96
CA LEU A 240 -13.63 25.57 4.85
C LEU A 240 -13.63 27.10 5.02
N MET A 241 -13.47 27.59 6.25
CA MET A 241 -13.42 29.04 6.51
C MET A 241 -12.05 29.63 6.18
N GLY A 242 -11.00 28.82 6.20
CA GLY A 242 -9.65 29.21 5.79
C GLY A 242 -9.37 29.07 4.29
N ASP A 243 -10.24 28.37 3.56
CA ASP A 243 -10.13 28.23 2.10
C ASP A 243 -10.65 29.51 1.42
N GLN A 244 -9.77 30.42 1.00
CA GLN A 244 -10.07 31.68 0.29
C GLN A 244 -10.68 31.52 -1.13
N TRP A 245 -11.24 30.36 -1.44
CA TRP A 245 -11.74 30.00 -2.78
C TRP A 245 -13.14 30.51 -3.11
N LEU A 246 -13.70 31.43 -2.34
CA LEU A 246 -15.11 31.80 -2.43
C LEU A 246 -15.38 33.21 -2.95
N ASP A 247 -14.37 33.99 -3.23
CA ASP A 247 -14.51 35.37 -3.71
C ASP A 247 -14.38 35.54 -5.24
N THR A 248 -14.57 34.43 -6.02
CA THR A 248 -14.63 34.52 -7.48
C THR A 248 -15.95 34.00 -8.05
#